data_ef4d172b91d02ea05835cfbb9d5fe221
#
_entry.id   ef4d172b91d02ea05835cfbb9d5fe221
#
_cell.length_a   1.000
_cell.length_b   1.000
_cell.length_c   1.000
_cell.angle_alpha   90.00
_cell.angle_beta   90.00
_cell.angle_gamma   90.00
#
_symmetry.space_group_name_H-M   'P 1'
#
loop_
_entity.id
_entity.type
_entity.pdbx_description
1 polymer ?
#
loop_
_entity_poly.entity_id
_entity_poly.type
_entity_poly.pdbx_seq_one_letter_code
_entity_poly.pdbx_strand_id
1 'polypeptide(L)'
;MIKRMLIPMLLLALPVVAQQAAQSAPAAVPDSKKAVAVVNGETITVEKLDRMYNNLNTQMRLNYDANGGKGALLENYIRKRLLIQEAIKSGFNKQPDVAEAIESARESALFDRYVRDVVAAPIVTESDIKTYYTEHPDDFATPEKVHVRHLVIGVTNAGPAAKTKEEALDRIKKILTEIRTADVASAQASHDPETLAHLRLAHFEDAAKKYSEDASAESGGDLGWITKGQTDPDFEKAAWNMKVGTMSGIIQSKFGYHLILVEGRQAPGIEPFEAVRAGVREYLMTQKAAEVVGAVSKLTNELRGSSRISVSPENIK
;
A
#
# COMPACT_ATOMS: atom_id res chain seq x y z
N MET A 1 63.43 -71.99 40.75
CA MET A 1 63.84 -71.07 39.63
C MET A 1 62.75 -71.02 38.61
N ILE A 2 61.90 -69.95 38.62
CA ILE A 2 60.77 -69.81 37.75
C ILE A 2 61.14 -68.72 36.77
N LYS A 3 61.27 -69.11 35.49
CA LYS A 3 61.49 -68.19 34.37
C LYS A 3 60.17 -67.42 34.02
N ARG A 4 60.18 -66.13 34.25
CA ARG A 4 59.11 -65.24 33.75
C ARG A 4 59.29 -65.03 32.27
N MET A 5 58.27 -65.43 31.50
CA MET A 5 58.11 -65.20 30.06
C MET A 5 57.38 -63.89 29.86
N LEU A 6 58.04 -62.90 29.24
CA LEU A 6 57.47 -61.62 28.83
C LEU A 6 56.76 -61.80 27.47
N ILE A 7 55.45 -61.50 27.43
CA ILE A 7 54.69 -61.47 26.23
C ILE A 7 54.66 -59.99 25.78
N PRO A 8 55.00 -59.60 24.53
CA PRO A 8 54.88 -58.25 24.04
C PRO A 8 53.41 -57.96 23.70
N MET A 9 52.85 -56.92 24.29
CA MET A 9 51.52 -56.39 24.05
C MET A 9 51.58 -55.57 22.78
N LEU A 10 50.96 -56.06 21.67
CA LEU A 10 50.83 -55.40 20.43
C LEU A 10 49.68 -54.36 20.56
N LEU A 11 50.02 -53.07 20.63
CA LEU A 11 49.05 -51.98 20.58
C LEU A 11 48.56 -51.81 19.12
N LEU A 12 47.33 -52.26 18.86
CA LEU A 12 46.57 -51.92 17.65
C LEU A 12 46.06 -50.50 17.80
N ALA A 13 46.65 -49.55 17.10
CA ALA A 13 46.13 -48.21 16.94
C ALA A 13 44.93 -48.23 15.96
N LEU A 14 43.72 -48.03 16.50
CA LEU A 14 42.52 -47.77 15.68
C LEU A 14 42.56 -46.33 15.17
N PRO A 15 42.25 -46.06 13.90
CA PRO A 15 42.11 -44.68 13.39
C PRO A 15 40.89 -44.04 14.02
N VAL A 16 41.06 -42.93 14.73
CA VAL A 16 40.01 -42.03 15.16
C VAL A 16 39.48 -41.34 13.89
N VAL A 17 38.35 -41.82 13.37
CA VAL A 17 37.59 -41.10 12.36
C VAL A 17 36.99 -39.89 13.07
N ALA A 18 37.57 -38.72 12.85
CA ALA A 18 37.00 -37.44 13.25
C ALA A 18 35.69 -37.24 12.46
N GLN A 19 34.58 -37.52 13.13
CA GLN A 19 33.23 -37.17 12.63
C GLN A 19 33.10 -35.66 12.70
N GLN A 20 33.40 -34.96 11.59
CA GLN A 20 33.09 -33.56 11.43
C GLN A 20 31.56 -33.43 11.50
N ALA A 21 31.08 -32.94 12.62
CA ALA A 21 29.72 -32.47 12.76
C ALA A 21 29.49 -31.39 11.70
N ALA A 22 28.71 -31.73 10.68
CA ALA A 22 28.20 -30.75 9.73
C ALA A 22 27.44 -29.71 10.54
N GLN A 23 28.06 -28.56 10.74
CA GLN A 23 27.34 -27.36 11.21
C GLN A 23 26.27 -27.05 10.15
N SER A 24 25.03 -27.40 10.45
CA SER A 24 23.90 -26.99 9.67
C SER A 24 23.95 -25.46 9.58
N ALA A 25 24.05 -24.93 8.35
CA ALA A 25 23.92 -23.51 8.11
C ALA A 25 22.63 -23.03 8.80
N PRO A 26 22.61 -21.84 9.43
CA PRO A 26 21.40 -21.33 10.07
C PRO A 26 20.30 -21.27 9.00
N ALA A 27 19.13 -21.81 9.34
CA ALA A 27 17.97 -21.81 8.45
C ALA A 27 17.72 -20.39 7.95
N ALA A 28 17.56 -20.23 6.62
CA ALA A 28 17.30 -18.91 6.03
C ALA A 28 16.05 -18.31 6.68
N VAL A 29 16.17 -17.07 7.17
CA VAL A 29 15.04 -16.34 7.76
C VAL A 29 13.99 -16.17 6.65
N PRO A 30 12.73 -16.61 6.87
CA PRO A 30 11.66 -16.42 5.88
C PRO A 30 11.58 -14.95 5.45
N ASP A 31 11.29 -14.68 4.18
CA ASP A 31 11.26 -13.32 3.64
C ASP A 31 10.34 -12.39 4.42
N SER A 32 9.21 -12.89 4.90
CA SER A 32 8.26 -12.15 5.75
C SER A 32 8.87 -11.65 7.07
N LYS A 33 9.87 -12.34 7.61
CA LYS A 33 10.57 -11.97 8.86
C LYS A 33 11.81 -11.13 8.64
N LYS A 34 12.19 -10.84 7.38
CA LYS A 34 13.31 -9.95 7.09
C LYS A 34 13.01 -8.54 7.59
N ALA A 35 14.03 -7.87 8.11
CA ALA A 35 13.94 -6.49 8.52
C ALA A 35 13.83 -5.58 7.29
N VAL A 36 12.86 -4.66 7.29
CA VAL A 36 12.79 -3.54 6.32
C VAL A 36 13.38 -2.27 6.91
N ALA A 37 13.40 -2.15 8.25
CA ALA A 37 14.07 -1.07 8.96
C ALA A 37 14.38 -1.48 10.40
N VAL A 38 15.34 -0.79 11.02
CA VAL A 38 15.63 -0.87 12.46
C VAL A 38 15.65 0.57 13.02
N VAL A 39 14.81 0.85 14.02
CA VAL A 39 14.69 2.17 14.65
C VAL A 39 15.08 2.06 16.12
N ASN A 40 16.26 2.55 16.49
CA ASN A 40 16.81 2.47 17.86
C ASN A 40 16.72 1.05 18.46
N GLY A 41 17.08 0.02 17.67
CA GLY A 41 17.03 -1.38 18.07
C GLY A 41 15.67 -2.07 17.88
N GLU A 42 14.60 -1.35 17.57
CA GLU A 42 13.30 -1.94 17.22
C GLU A 42 13.27 -2.34 15.74
N THR A 43 13.11 -3.62 15.47
CA THR A 43 13.05 -4.16 14.11
C THR A 43 11.63 -4.04 13.54
N ILE A 44 11.52 -3.48 12.34
CA ILE A 44 10.31 -3.46 11.52
C ILE A 44 10.50 -4.52 10.43
N THR A 45 9.61 -5.51 10.38
CA THR A 45 9.69 -6.62 9.42
C THR A 45 8.83 -6.36 8.19
N VAL A 46 9.12 -7.10 7.10
CA VAL A 46 8.27 -7.16 5.90
C VAL A 46 6.83 -7.48 6.29
N GLU A 47 6.61 -8.53 7.11
CA GLU A 47 5.28 -8.93 7.57
C GLU A 47 4.53 -7.80 8.29
N LYS A 48 5.23 -7.03 9.15
CA LYS A 48 4.62 -5.90 9.85
C LYS A 48 4.22 -4.79 8.88
N LEU A 49 5.08 -4.47 7.93
CA LEU A 49 4.80 -3.46 6.91
C LEU A 49 3.64 -3.88 6.01
N ASP A 50 3.63 -5.13 5.56
CA ASP A 50 2.55 -5.69 4.73
C ASP A 50 1.21 -5.66 5.47
N ARG A 51 1.19 -6.06 6.73
CA ARG A 51 -0.02 -6.00 7.57
C ARG A 51 -0.53 -4.57 7.72
N MET A 52 0.37 -3.61 7.94
CA MET A 52 0.00 -2.20 8.01
C MET A 52 -0.60 -1.71 6.70
N TYR A 53 0.02 -2.04 5.57
CA TYR A 53 -0.44 -1.65 4.24
C TYR A 53 -1.79 -2.29 3.89
N ASN A 54 -1.96 -3.57 4.17
CA ASN A 54 -3.20 -4.31 3.88
C ASN A 54 -4.39 -3.87 4.78
N ASN A 55 -4.10 -3.32 5.96
CA ASN A 55 -5.12 -2.76 6.86
C ASN A 55 -5.53 -1.32 6.51
N LEU A 56 -4.91 -0.68 5.51
CA LEU A 56 -5.36 0.61 5.01
C LEU A 56 -6.68 0.43 4.25
N ASN A 57 -7.58 1.39 4.41
CA ASN A 57 -8.75 1.45 3.54
C ASN A 57 -8.33 1.79 2.09
N THR A 58 -9.22 1.52 1.14
CA THR A 58 -8.94 1.69 -0.30
C THR A 58 -8.42 3.09 -0.63
N GLN A 59 -9.05 4.15 -0.08
CA GLN A 59 -8.63 5.52 -0.35
C GLN A 59 -7.23 5.83 0.17
N MET A 60 -6.90 5.40 1.39
CA MET A 60 -5.56 5.57 1.95
C MET A 60 -4.51 4.78 1.17
N ARG A 61 -4.86 3.57 0.72
CA ARG A 61 -3.97 2.73 -0.10
C ARG A 61 -3.65 3.42 -1.42
N LEU A 62 -4.67 3.89 -2.13
CA LEU A 62 -4.49 4.66 -3.37
C LEU A 62 -3.62 5.89 -3.18
N ASN A 63 -3.81 6.61 -2.06
CA ASN A 63 -2.98 7.78 -1.75
C ASN A 63 -1.51 7.39 -1.52
N TYR A 64 -1.25 6.31 -0.79
CA TYR A 64 0.12 5.82 -0.62
C TYR A 64 0.72 5.34 -1.93
N ASP A 65 -0.02 4.60 -2.76
CA ASP A 65 0.46 4.10 -4.05
C ASP A 65 0.87 5.23 -4.98
N ALA A 66 0.11 6.32 -4.99
CA ALA A 66 0.43 7.54 -5.74
C ALA A 66 1.67 8.30 -5.19
N ASN A 67 2.04 8.08 -3.91
CA ASN A 67 3.08 8.85 -3.23
C ASN A 67 4.24 7.96 -2.69
N GLY A 68 4.63 6.92 -3.40
CA GLY A 68 5.75 6.05 -3.06
C GLY A 68 5.40 4.74 -2.34
N GLY A 69 4.12 4.37 -2.32
CA GLY A 69 3.65 3.06 -1.91
C GLY A 69 4.03 2.66 -0.48
N LYS A 70 4.45 1.40 -0.31
CA LYS A 70 4.90 0.87 0.98
C LYS A 70 6.13 1.62 1.55
N GLY A 71 6.97 2.24 0.69
CA GLY A 71 8.10 3.04 1.13
C GLY A 71 7.65 4.27 1.90
N ALA A 72 6.70 5.03 1.37
CA ALA A 72 6.13 6.20 2.05
C ALA A 72 5.40 5.82 3.35
N LEU A 73 4.70 4.69 3.37
CA LEU A 73 4.09 4.16 4.60
C LEU A 73 5.15 3.84 5.66
N LEU A 74 6.26 3.20 5.27
CA LEU A 74 7.38 2.89 6.15
C LEU A 74 7.98 4.16 6.75
N GLU A 75 8.26 5.18 5.93
CA GLU A 75 8.79 6.46 6.39
C GLU A 75 7.85 7.15 7.40
N ASN A 76 6.56 7.19 7.13
CA ASN A 76 5.58 7.73 8.07
C ASN A 76 5.53 6.93 9.37
N TYR A 77 5.65 5.61 9.28
CA TYR A 77 5.71 4.75 10.46
C TYR A 77 6.98 4.99 11.29
N ILE A 78 8.14 5.14 10.65
CA ILE A 78 9.42 5.46 11.31
C ILE A 78 9.30 6.79 12.07
N ARG A 79 8.77 7.85 11.43
CA ARG A 79 8.53 9.15 12.10
C ARG A 79 7.65 9.01 13.33
N LYS A 80 6.54 8.27 13.22
CA LYS A 80 5.65 7.97 14.35
C LYS A 80 6.39 7.23 15.47
N ARG A 81 7.22 6.23 15.13
CA ARG A 81 7.99 5.47 16.14
C ARG A 81 8.99 6.34 16.88
N LEU A 82 9.72 7.20 16.19
CA LEU A 82 10.66 8.13 16.81
C LEU A 82 9.98 9.05 17.83
N LEU A 83 8.83 9.62 17.49
CA LEU A 83 8.06 10.48 18.41
C LEU A 83 7.52 9.68 19.62
N ILE A 84 7.06 8.44 19.42
CA ILE A 84 6.61 7.58 20.52
C ILE A 84 7.79 7.24 21.44
N GLN A 85 8.94 6.90 20.89
CA GLN A 85 10.13 6.60 21.70
C GLN A 85 10.58 7.82 22.52
N GLU A 86 10.53 9.02 21.96
CA GLU A 86 10.84 10.25 22.67
C GLU A 86 9.80 10.56 23.77
N ALA A 87 8.50 10.36 23.50
CA ALA A 87 7.45 10.50 24.51
C ALA A 87 7.64 9.53 25.71
N ILE A 88 8.07 8.29 25.42
CA ILE A 88 8.38 7.30 26.47
C ILE A 88 9.64 7.73 27.25
N LYS A 89 10.69 8.12 26.54
CA LYS A 89 11.98 8.53 27.13
C LYS A 89 11.85 9.75 28.01
N SER A 90 11.05 10.74 27.61
CA SER A 90 10.75 11.96 28.39
C SER A 90 9.81 11.71 29.59
N GLY A 91 9.23 10.51 29.68
CA GLY A 91 8.23 10.18 30.71
C GLY A 91 6.84 10.77 30.45
N PHE A 92 6.58 11.32 29.26
CA PHE A 92 5.28 11.90 28.88
C PHE A 92 4.13 10.90 29.05
N ASN A 93 4.37 9.62 28.72
CA ASN A 93 3.40 8.53 28.87
C ASN A 93 3.05 8.21 30.35
N LYS A 94 3.78 8.78 31.32
CA LYS A 94 3.55 8.58 32.77
C LYS A 94 2.81 9.74 33.41
N GLN A 95 2.52 10.82 32.68
CA GLN A 95 1.67 11.88 33.15
C GLN A 95 0.27 11.31 33.43
N PRO A 96 -0.39 11.69 34.54
CA PRO A 96 -1.63 11.04 35.00
C PRO A 96 -2.74 11.01 33.94
N ASP A 97 -2.97 12.13 33.27
CA ASP A 97 -3.98 12.27 32.20
C ASP A 97 -3.63 11.45 30.96
N VAL A 98 -2.34 11.39 30.61
CA VAL A 98 -1.86 10.60 29.46
C VAL A 98 -1.92 9.10 29.77
N ALA A 99 -1.53 8.71 30.99
CA ALA A 99 -1.61 7.32 31.44
C ALA A 99 -3.05 6.82 31.48
N GLU A 100 -4.00 7.64 31.97
CA GLU A 100 -5.43 7.35 31.96
C GLU A 100 -5.96 7.20 30.51
N ALA A 101 -5.59 8.12 29.61
CA ALA A 101 -5.97 8.05 28.20
C ALA A 101 -5.43 6.78 27.51
N ILE A 102 -4.20 6.38 27.79
CA ILE A 102 -3.60 5.14 27.26
C ILE A 102 -4.36 3.91 27.76
N GLU A 103 -4.68 3.86 29.07
CA GLU A 103 -5.39 2.73 29.65
C GLU A 103 -6.83 2.65 29.11
N SER A 104 -7.55 3.77 29.04
CA SER A 104 -8.88 3.83 28.42
C SER A 104 -8.87 3.36 26.94
N ALA A 105 -7.86 3.78 26.19
CA ALA A 105 -7.70 3.31 24.79
C ALA A 105 -7.42 1.80 24.74
N ARG A 106 -6.62 1.27 25.68
CA ARG A 106 -6.33 -0.17 25.78
C ARG A 106 -7.58 -0.99 26.12
N GLU A 107 -8.37 -0.53 27.08
CA GLU A 107 -9.62 -1.17 27.50
C GLU A 107 -10.64 -1.18 26.35
N SER A 108 -10.83 -0.04 25.68
CA SER A 108 -11.71 0.06 24.52
C SER A 108 -11.29 -0.90 23.39
N ALA A 109 -10.01 -0.91 23.06
CA ALA A 109 -9.50 -1.80 22.02
C ALA A 109 -9.67 -3.30 22.39
N LEU A 110 -9.50 -3.66 23.66
CA LEU A 110 -9.71 -5.02 24.13
C LEU A 110 -11.19 -5.41 24.08
N PHE A 111 -12.08 -4.52 24.54
CA PHE A 111 -13.52 -4.73 24.49
C PHE A 111 -14.01 -4.91 23.06
N ASP A 112 -13.67 -4.00 22.16
CA ASP A 112 -14.09 -4.05 20.76
C ASP A 112 -13.61 -5.32 20.07
N ARG A 113 -12.34 -5.70 20.31
CA ARG A 113 -11.77 -6.93 19.76
C ARG A 113 -12.47 -8.17 20.30
N TYR A 114 -12.75 -8.22 21.61
CA TYR A 114 -13.42 -9.35 22.23
C TYR A 114 -14.86 -9.50 21.72
N VAL A 115 -15.60 -8.40 21.64
CA VAL A 115 -16.96 -8.41 21.07
C VAL A 115 -16.93 -8.90 19.63
N ARG A 116 -16.06 -8.36 18.81
CA ARG A 116 -15.98 -8.72 17.38
C ARG A 116 -15.49 -10.14 17.14
N ASP A 117 -14.40 -10.54 17.79
CA ASP A 117 -13.67 -11.76 17.44
C ASP A 117 -14.15 -12.98 18.23
N VAL A 118 -14.90 -12.77 19.34
CA VAL A 118 -15.40 -13.85 20.20
C VAL A 118 -16.93 -13.85 20.27
N VAL A 119 -17.53 -12.72 20.67
CA VAL A 119 -18.97 -12.68 20.92
C VAL A 119 -19.78 -12.69 19.62
N ALA A 120 -19.34 -11.93 18.63
CA ALA A 120 -20.00 -11.84 17.32
C ALA A 120 -19.56 -12.94 16.34
N ALA A 121 -18.49 -13.68 16.62
CA ALA A 121 -17.99 -14.73 15.73
C ALA A 121 -19.03 -15.80 15.35
N PRO A 122 -19.90 -16.29 16.26
CA PRO A 122 -20.96 -17.22 15.90
C PRO A 122 -22.14 -16.56 15.16
N ILE A 123 -22.29 -15.24 15.22
CA ILE A 123 -23.38 -14.46 14.60
C ILE A 123 -23.01 -14.08 13.17
N VAL A 124 -21.73 -13.71 12.95
CA VAL A 124 -21.18 -13.36 11.64
C VAL A 124 -20.04 -14.33 11.34
N THR A 125 -20.38 -15.42 10.69
CA THR A 125 -19.43 -16.50 10.38
C THR A 125 -18.58 -16.18 9.15
N GLU A 126 -17.47 -16.90 8.98
CA GLU A 126 -16.67 -16.83 7.74
C GLU A 126 -17.48 -17.25 6.51
N SER A 127 -18.46 -18.14 6.70
CA SER A 127 -19.37 -18.52 5.62
C SER A 127 -20.26 -17.36 5.20
N ASP A 128 -20.80 -16.59 6.16
CA ASP A 128 -21.63 -15.40 5.85
C ASP A 128 -20.83 -14.38 5.07
N ILE A 129 -19.56 -14.13 5.48
CA ILE A 129 -18.69 -13.17 4.81
C ILE A 129 -18.38 -13.59 3.36
N LYS A 130 -18.07 -14.88 3.14
CA LYS A 130 -17.83 -15.42 1.81
C LYS A 130 -19.09 -15.38 0.93
N THR A 131 -20.23 -15.74 1.51
CA THR A 131 -21.53 -15.70 0.83
C THR A 131 -21.84 -14.29 0.37
N TYR A 132 -21.71 -13.30 1.25
CA TYR A 132 -21.92 -11.89 0.89
C TYR A 132 -21.01 -11.46 -0.28
N TYR A 133 -19.71 -11.78 -0.18
CA TYR A 133 -18.76 -11.44 -1.24
C TYR A 133 -19.12 -12.07 -2.59
N THR A 134 -19.60 -13.30 -2.61
CA THR A 134 -19.95 -13.99 -3.87
C THR A 134 -21.30 -13.55 -4.44
N GLU A 135 -22.24 -13.16 -3.59
CA GLU A 135 -23.59 -12.75 -4.00
C GLU A 135 -23.68 -11.26 -4.37
N HIS A 136 -22.70 -10.45 -3.93
CA HIS A 136 -22.66 -8.99 -4.15
C HIS A 136 -21.37 -8.54 -4.85
N PRO A 137 -21.03 -9.08 -6.05
CA PRO A 137 -19.78 -8.75 -6.73
C PRO A 137 -19.69 -7.26 -7.10
N ASP A 138 -20.82 -6.61 -7.33
CA ASP A 138 -20.87 -5.18 -7.70
C ASP A 138 -20.39 -4.26 -6.57
N ASP A 139 -20.54 -4.69 -5.30
CA ASP A 139 -20.06 -3.93 -4.13
C ASP A 139 -18.52 -3.87 -4.07
N PHE A 140 -17.85 -4.77 -4.78
CA PHE A 140 -16.41 -4.94 -4.81
C PHE A 140 -15.80 -4.65 -6.18
N ALA A 141 -16.62 -4.15 -7.11
CA ALA A 141 -16.16 -3.87 -8.45
C ALA A 141 -15.12 -2.72 -8.46
N THR A 142 -14.02 -2.95 -9.15
CA THR A 142 -13.01 -1.93 -9.40
C THR A 142 -13.12 -1.46 -10.84
N PRO A 143 -13.19 -0.14 -11.09
CA PRO A 143 -13.27 0.38 -12.45
C PRO A 143 -11.97 0.16 -13.21
N GLU A 144 -12.07 0.17 -14.54
CA GLU A 144 -10.89 0.29 -15.39
C GLU A 144 -10.14 1.59 -15.05
N LYS A 145 -8.80 1.50 -14.96
CA LYS A 145 -7.91 2.64 -14.73
C LYS A 145 -6.85 2.73 -15.81
N VAL A 146 -6.45 3.94 -16.12
CA VAL A 146 -5.35 4.20 -17.05
C VAL A 146 -4.34 5.12 -16.34
N HIS A 147 -3.07 4.74 -16.34
CA HIS A 147 -1.98 5.59 -15.86
C HIS A 147 -1.51 6.46 -17.02
N VAL A 148 -1.59 7.76 -16.84
CA VAL A 148 -1.30 8.69 -17.93
C VAL A 148 -0.38 9.82 -17.47
N ARG A 149 0.47 10.25 -18.40
CA ARG A 149 1.11 11.57 -18.35
C ARG A 149 0.49 12.48 -19.39
N HIS A 150 0.49 13.76 -19.12
CA HIS A 150 0.09 14.75 -20.09
C HIS A 150 1.02 15.97 -20.15
N LEU A 151 1.02 16.62 -21.30
CA LEU A 151 1.58 17.92 -21.51
C LEU A 151 0.46 18.79 -22.09
N VAL A 152 0.20 19.96 -21.54
CA VAL A 152 -0.82 20.87 -22.00
C VAL A 152 -0.26 22.25 -22.31
N ILE A 153 -0.72 22.82 -23.45
CA ILE A 153 -0.57 24.20 -23.79
C ILE A 153 -1.96 24.83 -23.72
N GLY A 154 -2.16 25.65 -22.69
CA GLY A 154 -3.45 26.30 -22.43
C GLY A 154 -3.81 27.33 -23.49
N VAL A 155 -5.10 27.53 -23.66
CA VAL A 155 -5.68 28.64 -24.40
C VAL A 155 -6.30 29.62 -23.41
N THR A 156 -5.80 30.84 -23.34
CA THR A 156 -6.30 31.87 -22.44
C THR A 156 -6.79 33.07 -23.26
N ASN A 157 -8.05 33.39 -23.11
CA ASN A 157 -8.68 34.46 -23.90
C ASN A 157 -8.62 35.84 -23.24
N ALA A 158 -7.94 35.97 -22.07
CA ALA A 158 -7.89 37.22 -21.30
C ALA A 158 -6.56 37.39 -20.54
N GLY A 159 -6.15 38.64 -20.36
CA GLY A 159 -4.96 39.03 -19.59
C GLY A 159 -3.70 39.25 -20.45
N PRO A 160 -2.61 39.74 -19.82
CA PRO A 160 -1.36 40.08 -20.52
C PRO A 160 -0.62 38.85 -21.07
N ALA A 161 -1.02 37.64 -20.69
CA ALA A 161 -0.50 36.37 -21.21
C ALA A 161 -1.56 35.62 -22.07
N ALA A 162 -2.50 36.36 -22.66
CA ALA A 162 -3.52 35.79 -23.57
C ALA A 162 -2.81 35.05 -24.71
N LYS A 163 -3.27 33.83 -24.98
CA LYS A 163 -2.71 32.94 -26.00
C LYS A 163 -3.87 32.46 -26.88
N THR A 164 -3.77 32.78 -28.15
CA THR A 164 -4.79 32.34 -29.10
C THR A 164 -4.75 30.84 -29.32
N LYS A 165 -5.82 30.27 -29.87
CA LYS A 165 -5.86 28.85 -30.25
C LYS A 165 -4.78 28.52 -31.27
N GLU A 166 -4.52 29.42 -32.21
CA GLU A 166 -3.49 29.27 -33.24
C GLU A 166 -2.09 29.22 -32.64
N GLU A 167 -1.76 30.12 -31.74
CA GLU A 167 -0.47 30.16 -31.06
C GLU A 167 -0.23 28.92 -30.18
N ALA A 168 -1.26 28.52 -29.45
CA ALA A 168 -1.17 27.28 -28.62
C ALA A 168 -1.04 26.03 -29.48
N LEU A 169 -1.77 25.96 -30.59
CA LEU A 169 -1.67 24.84 -31.55
C LEU A 169 -0.29 24.81 -32.23
N ASP A 170 0.25 25.92 -32.63
CA ASP A 170 1.60 25.95 -33.25
C ASP A 170 2.69 25.60 -32.27
N ARG A 171 2.53 26.01 -31.00
CA ARG A 171 3.48 25.64 -29.93
C ARG A 171 3.47 24.14 -29.68
N ILE A 172 2.29 23.50 -29.51
CA ILE A 172 2.21 22.07 -29.25
C ILE A 172 2.66 21.22 -30.45
N LYS A 173 2.46 21.69 -31.69
CA LYS A 173 2.99 21.03 -32.89
C LYS A 173 4.53 20.98 -32.89
N LYS A 174 5.18 22.09 -32.49
CA LYS A 174 6.65 22.13 -32.36
C LYS A 174 7.13 21.17 -31.31
N ILE A 175 6.47 21.13 -30.14
CA ILE A 175 6.81 20.21 -29.05
C ILE A 175 6.62 18.75 -29.48
N LEU A 176 5.52 18.42 -30.12
CA LEU A 176 5.27 17.08 -30.67
C LEU A 176 6.36 16.66 -31.65
N THR A 177 6.81 17.58 -32.49
CA THR A 177 7.89 17.32 -33.45
C THR A 177 9.23 17.08 -32.74
N GLU A 178 9.53 17.87 -31.71
CA GLU A 178 10.74 17.71 -30.87
C GLU A 178 10.78 16.33 -30.24
N ILE A 179 9.70 15.89 -29.56
CA ILE A 179 9.60 14.58 -28.92
C ILE A 179 9.76 13.45 -29.97
N ARG A 180 9.03 13.53 -31.08
CA ARG A 180 9.11 12.51 -32.13
C ARG A 180 10.50 12.41 -32.77
N THR A 181 11.19 13.51 -32.91
CA THR A 181 12.56 13.51 -33.45
C THR A 181 13.51 12.82 -32.49
N ALA A 182 13.38 13.06 -31.19
CA ALA A 182 14.14 12.37 -30.16
C ALA A 182 13.85 10.86 -30.14
N ASP A 183 12.57 10.48 -30.24
CA ASP A 183 12.17 9.07 -30.29
C ASP A 183 12.75 8.35 -31.53
N VAL A 184 12.73 8.99 -32.69
CA VAL A 184 13.33 8.44 -33.93
C VAL A 184 14.84 8.27 -33.79
N ALA A 185 15.54 9.27 -33.22
CA ALA A 185 16.98 9.17 -32.97
C ALA A 185 17.32 8.02 -32.01
N SER A 186 16.53 7.85 -30.97
CA SER A 186 16.68 6.74 -30.01
C SER A 186 16.44 5.38 -30.69
N ALA A 187 15.42 5.27 -31.56
CA ALA A 187 15.14 4.04 -32.32
C ALA A 187 16.23 3.68 -33.33
N GLN A 188 17.03 4.66 -33.79
CA GLN A 188 18.20 4.41 -34.61
C GLN A 188 19.40 3.94 -33.78
N ALA A 189 19.50 4.38 -32.53
CA ALA A 189 20.60 4.07 -31.62
C ALA A 189 20.42 2.75 -30.87
N SER A 190 19.19 2.34 -30.61
CA SER A 190 18.85 1.10 -29.89
C SER A 190 17.72 0.35 -30.58
N HIS A 191 17.78 -0.98 -30.53
CA HIS A 191 16.70 -1.87 -30.99
C HIS A 191 16.07 -2.64 -29.82
N ASP A 192 16.51 -2.41 -28.60
CA ASP A 192 15.96 -3.04 -27.41
C ASP A 192 14.64 -2.37 -27.02
N PRO A 193 13.51 -3.12 -27.01
CA PRO A 193 12.19 -2.54 -26.74
C PRO A 193 12.05 -1.89 -25.35
N GLU A 194 12.72 -2.44 -24.34
CA GLU A 194 12.65 -1.91 -22.97
C GLU A 194 13.40 -0.58 -22.88
N THR A 195 14.61 -0.52 -23.42
CA THR A 195 15.38 0.72 -23.55
C THR A 195 14.59 1.80 -24.29
N LEU A 196 13.92 1.46 -25.40
CA LEU A 196 13.14 2.40 -26.18
C LEU A 196 11.90 2.90 -25.41
N ALA A 197 11.26 2.05 -24.61
CA ALA A 197 10.14 2.46 -23.78
C ALA A 197 10.59 3.47 -22.71
N HIS A 198 11.71 3.22 -22.04
CA HIS A 198 12.29 4.14 -21.08
C HIS A 198 12.70 5.49 -21.69
N LEU A 199 13.31 5.47 -22.88
CA LEU A 199 13.71 6.70 -23.57
C LEU A 199 12.50 7.55 -23.99
N ARG A 200 11.42 6.93 -24.50
CA ARG A 200 10.18 7.64 -24.83
C ARG A 200 9.56 8.29 -23.61
N LEU A 201 9.52 7.57 -22.48
CA LEU A 201 9.05 8.12 -21.22
C LEU A 201 9.89 9.34 -20.82
N ALA A 202 11.21 9.23 -20.83
CA ALA A 202 12.13 10.30 -20.49
C ALA A 202 11.96 11.54 -21.40
N HIS A 203 11.85 11.35 -22.73
CA HIS A 203 11.61 12.45 -23.66
C HIS A 203 10.30 13.17 -23.40
N PHE A 204 9.24 12.41 -23.05
CA PHE A 204 7.94 13.00 -22.71
C PHE A 204 8.02 13.78 -21.39
N GLU A 205 8.63 13.19 -20.37
CA GLU A 205 8.82 13.84 -19.05
C GLU A 205 9.59 15.15 -19.16
N ASP A 206 10.70 15.13 -19.90
CA ASP A 206 11.53 16.33 -20.12
C ASP A 206 10.75 17.42 -20.86
N ALA A 207 9.98 17.03 -21.88
CA ALA A 207 9.13 17.97 -22.60
C ALA A 207 7.99 18.52 -21.72
N ALA A 208 7.39 17.68 -20.86
CA ALA A 208 6.37 18.11 -19.92
C ALA A 208 6.93 19.08 -18.89
N LYS A 209 8.08 18.78 -18.28
CA LYS A 209 8.77 19.69 -17.34
C LYS A 209 9.12 21.02 -17.97
N LYS A 210 9.52 21.01 -19.24
CA LYS A 210 10.00 22.19 -19.96
C LYS A 210 8.87 23.07 -20.49
N TYR A 211 7.77 22.48 -20.92
CA TYR A 211 6.78 23.17 -21.74
C TYR A 211 5.34 23.13 -21.22
N SER A 212 4.98 22.15 -20.37
CA SER A 212 3.61 22.02 -19.89
C SER A 212 3.22 23.18 -18.99
N GLU A 213 1.97 23.60 -19.12
CA GLU A 213 1.39 24.71 -18.33
C GLU A 213 0.47 24.18 -17.22
N ASP A 214 0.52 22.87 -16.95
CA ASP A 214 -0.19 22.22 -15.87
C ASP A 214 0.70 22.03 -14.62
N ALA A 215 0.07 21.96 -13.45
CA ALA A 215 0.79 21.74 -12.19
C ALA A 215 1.59 20.42 -12.16
N SER A 216 1.16 19.41 -12.92
CA SER A 216 1.86 18.14 -13.07
C SER A 216 3.20 18.25 -13.84
N ALA A 217 3.49 19.40 -14.47
CA ALA A 217 4.73 19.62 -15.19
C ALA A 217 5.99 19.28 -14.38
N GLU A 218 6.03 19.67 -13.09
CA GLU A 218 7.16 19.38 -12.19
C GLU A 218 7.41 17.86 -12.02
N SER A 219 6.33 17.06 -12.12
CA SER A 219 6.38 15.59 -12.08
C SER A 219 6.46 14.95 -13.47
N GLY A 220 6.89 15.72 -14.51
CA GLY A 220 6.95 15.20 -15.88
C GLY A 220 5.57 14.91 -16.49
N GLY A 221 4.55 15.65 -16.05
CA GLY A 221 3.17 15.52 -16.53
C GLY A 221 2.38 14.36 -15.94
N ASP A 222 2.89 13.70 -14.88
CA ASP A 222 2.23 12.52 -14.27
C ASP A 222 0.91 12.88 -13.59
N LEU A 223 -0.19 12.31 -14.08
CA LEU A 223 -1.53 12.39 -13.47
C LEU A 223 -1.87 11.16 -12.63
N GLY A 224 -0.99 10.16 -12.61
CA GLY A 224 -1.24 8.89 -11.95
C GLY A 224 -2.33 8.06 -12.63
N TRP A 225 -2.95 7.18 -11.85
CA TRP A 225 -4.06 6.33 -12.29
C TRP A 225 -5.37 7.11 -12.27
N ILE A 226 -5.97 7.27 -13.43
CA ILE A 226 -7.28 7.94 -13.60
C ILE A 226 -8.37 6.93 -13.93
N THR A 227 -9.61 7.26 -13.54
CA THR A 227 -10.83 6.55 -13.91
C THR A 227 -11.70 7.42 -14.82
N LYS A 228 -12.68 6.79 -15.52
CA LYS A 228 -13.63 7.53 -16.34
C LYS A 228 -14.40 8.58 -15.51
N GLY A 229 -14.65 9.72 -16.11
CA GLY A 229 -15.32 10.85 -15.48
C GLY A 229 -14.42 11.81 -14.69
N GLN A 230 -13.12 11.53 -14.56
CA GLN A 230 -12.19 12.40 -13.83
C GLN A 230 -11.54 13.48 -14.70
N THR A 231 -11.57 13.33 -16.03
CA THR A 231 -10.89 14.23 -16.96
C THR A 231 -11.86 14.80 -17.99
N ASP A 232 -11.37 15.72 -18.83
CA ASP A 232 -12.14 16.24 -19.96
C ASP A 232 -12.54 15.09 -20.90
N PRO A 233 -13.78 15.07 -21.45
CA PRO A 233 -14.27 13.98 -22.28
C PRO A 233 -13.42 13.66 -23.51
N ASP A 234 -12.83 14.67 -24.18
CA ASP A 234 -11.98 14.46 -25.34
C ASP A 234 -10.62 13.87 -24.94
N PHE A 235 -10.08 14.33 -23.81
CA PHE A 235 -8.89 13.74 -23.18
C PHE A 235 -9.13 12.28 -22.80
N GLU A 236 -10.22 12.01 -22.08
CA GLU A 236 -10.60 10.67 -21.64
C GLU A 236 -10.74 9.72 -22.82
N LYS A 237 -11.53 10.11 -23.81
CA LYS A 237 -11.72 9.32 -25.03
C LYS A 237 -10.41 8.97 -25.70
N ALA A 238 -9.47 9.91 -25.76
CA ALA A 238 -8.15 9.65 -26.34
C ALA A 238 -7.36 8.64 -25.49
N ALA A 239 -7.23 8.88 -24.19
CA ALA A 239 -6.46 8.03 -23.27
C ALA A 239 -6.97 6.58 -23.26
N TRP A 240 -8.30 6.38 -23.23
CA TRP A 240 -8.89 5.03 -23.21
C TRP A 240 -8.72 4.26 -24.52
N ASN A 241 -8.57 4.95 -25.66
CA ASN A 241 -8.35 4.29 -26.96
C ASN A 241 -6.88 4.03 -27.29
N MET A 242 -5.95 4.51 -26.46
CA MET A 242 -4.51 4.37 -26.72
C MET A 242 -3.98 3.06 -26.15
N LYS A 243 -2.92 2.55 -26.77
CA LYS A 243 -2.13 1.43 -26.23
C LYS A 243 -1.13 1.92 -25.19
N VAL A 244 -0.84 1.08 -24.21
CA VAL A 244 0.24 1.33 -23.23
C VAL A 244 1.56 1.53 -23.98
N GLY A 245 2.37 2.48 -23.50
CA GLY A 245 3.66 2.85 -24.08
C GLY A 245 3.55 3.74 -25.32
N THR A 246 2.34 4.25 -25.67
CA THR A 246 2.16 5.11 -26.84
C THR A 246 1.82 6.55 -26.46
N MET A 247 2.31 7.49 -27.25
CA MET A 247 1.99 8.92 -27.18
C MET A 247 0.90 9.26 -28.17
N SER A 248 -0.01 10.15 -27.78
CA SER A 248 -1.11 10.63 -28.64
C SER A 248 -0.64 11.54 -29.79
N GLY A 249 -1.52 11.83 -30.70
CA GLY A 249 -1.52 13.07 -31.47
C GLY A 249 -1.92 14.25 -30.57
N ILE A 250 -2.12 15.41 -31.21
CA ILE A 250 -2.64 16.61 -30.50
C ILE A 250 -4.12 16.40 -30.19
N ILE A 251 -4.49 16.48 -28.93
CA ILE A 251 -5.87 16.40 -28.44
C ILE A 251 -6.30 17.80 -28.02
N GLN A 252 -7.45 18.24 -28.50
CA GLN A 252 -8.05 19.52 -28.09
C GLN A 252 -9.06 19.26 -26.97
N SER A 253 -9.00 20.05 -25.92
CA SER A 253 -9.99 20.08 -24.84
C SER A 253 -10.43 21.55 -24.59
N LYS A 254 -11.32 21.73 -23.61
CA LYS A 254 -11.69 23.07 -23.14
C LYS A 254 -10.54 23.86 -22.50
N PHE A 255 -9.47 23.15 -22.06
CA PHE A 255 -8.32 23.76 -21.41
C PHE A 255 -7.21 24.16 -22.40
N GLY A 256 -7.22 23.61 -23.60
CA GLY A 256 -6.19 23.84 -24.60
C GLY A 256 -5.86 22.60 -25.41
N TYR A 257 -4.60 22.47 -25.78
CA TYR A 257 -4.08 21.34 -26.56
C TYR A 257 -3.18 20.48 -25.73
N HIS A 258 -3.39 19.17 -25.81
CA HIS A 258 -2.70 18.17 -24.99
C HIS A 258 -1.93 17.18 -25.86
N LEU A 259 -0.82 16.68 -25.31
CA LEU A 259 -0.22 15.40 -25.65
C LEU A 259 -0.39 14.48 -24.46
N ILE A 260 -0.68 13.20 -24.71
CA ILE A 260 -0.92 12.18 -23.68
C ILE A 260 0.02 11.02 -23.92
N LEU A 261 0.64 10.51 -22.87
CA LEU A 261 1.38 9.24 -22.86
C LEU A 261 0.66 8.28 -21.91
N VAL A 262 0.30 7.08 -22.39
CA VAL A 262 -0.29 6.03 -21.55
C VAL A 262 0.82 5.14 -21.03
N GLU A 263 1.02 5.11 -19.71
CA GLU A 263 2.05 4.29 -19.05
C GLU A 263 1.55 2.91 -18.64
N GLY A 264 0.27 2.83 -18.25
CA GLY A 264 -0.30 1.60 -17.75
C GLY A 264 -1.81 1.53 -17.93
N ARG A 265 -2.33 0.31 -17.83
CA ARG A 265 -3.77 0.05 -17.86
C ARG A 265 -4.08 -1.07 -16.87
N GLN A 266 -5.06 -0.82 -16.03
CA GLN A 266 -5.62 -1.81 -15.12
C GLN A 266 -7.05 -2.14 -15.61
N ALA A 267 -7.27 -3.39 -15.96
CA ALA A 267 -8.60 -3.84 -16.33
C ALA A 267 -9.59 -3.70 -15.17
N PRO A 268 -10.89 -3.52 -15.45
CA PRO A 268 -11.90 -3.62 -14.42
C PRO A 268 -11.85 -5.01 -13.78
N GLY A 269 -12.19 -5.10 -12.50
CA GLY A 269 -12.08 -6.34 -11.75
C GLY A 269 -12.96 -6.32 -10.52
N ILE A 270 -12.67 -7.24 -9.60
CA ILE A 270 -13.29 -7.32 -8.29
C ILE A 270 -12.16 -7.30 -7.26
N GLU A 271 -12.30 -6.53 -6.20
CA GLU A 271 -11.32 -6.54 -5.10
C GLU A 271 -11.17 -7.95 -4.53
N PRO A 272 -9.93 -8.43 -4.27
CA PRO A 272 -9.72 -9.76 -3.72
C PRO A 272 -10.42 -9.93 -2.37
N PHE A 273 -11.01 -11.10 -2.12
CA PHE A 273 -11.74 -11.42 -0.89
C PHE A 273 -10.95 -11.04 0.38
N GLU A 274 -9.67 -11.36 0.44
CA GLU A 274 -8.83 -11.06 1.61
C GLU A 274 -8.64 -9.55 1.85
N ALA A 275 -8.75 -8.73 0.81
CA ALA A 275 -8.66 -7.27 0.93
C ALA A 275 -9.93 -6.66 1.53
N VAL A 276 -11.10 -7.24 1.23
CA VAL A 276 -12.42 -6.71 1.66
C VAL A 276 -13.02 -7.46 2.84
N ARG A 277 -12.49 -8.63 3.20
CA ARG A 277 -13.01 -9.53 4.24
C ARG A 277 -13.33 -8.83 5.56
N ALA A 278 -12.42 -7.96 6.03
CA ALA A 278 -12.63 -7.22 7.27
C ALA A 278 -13.78 -6.22 7.16
N GLY A 279 -13.87 -5.50 6.03
CA GLY A 279 -14.97 -4.56 5.76
C GLY A 279 -16.32 -5.25 5.65
N VAL A 280 -16.37 -6.40 4.97
CA VAL A 280 -17.59 -7.21 4.87
C VAL A 280 -18.04 -7.70 6.25
N ARG A 281 -17.13 -8.16 7.10
CA ARG A 281 -17.44 -8.53 8.49
C ARG A 281 -18.07 -7.38 9.25
N GLU A 282 -17.47 -6.19 9.23
CA GLU A 282 -18.00 -5.01 9.92
C GLU A 282 -19.38 -4.60 9.38
N TYR A 283 -19.55 -4.65 8.08
CA TYR A 283 -20.86 -4.43 7.45
C TYR A 283 -21.93 -5.40 7.96
N LEU A 284 -21.63 -6.71 7.94
CA LEU A 284 -22.57 -7.73 8.42
C LEU A 284 -22.84 -7.63 9.93
N MET A 285 -21.82 -7.25 10.73
CA MET A 285 -22.02 -6.96 12.16
C MET A 285 -22.98 -5.78 12.36
N THR A 286 -22.90 -4.76 11.52
CA THR A 286 -23.83 -3.62 11.55
C THR A 286 -25.26 -4.07 11.18
N GLN A 287 -25.40 -4.90 10.15
CA GLN A 287 -26.71 -5.46 9.75
C GLN A 287 -27.32 -6.33 10.84
N LYS A 288 -26.51 -7.10 11.57
CA LYS A 288 -26.92 -7.97 12.66
C LYS A 288 -26.70 -7.34 14.05
N ALA A 289 -26.67 -5.99 14.14
CA ALA A 289 -26.35 -5.27 15.36
C ALA A 289 -27.24 -5.67 16.55
N ALA A 290 -28.54 -5.88 16.34
CA ALA A 290 -29.47 -6.30 17.40
C ALA A 290 -29.09 -7.68 17.98
N GLU A 291 -28.67 -8.61 17.15
CA GLU A 291 -28.23 -9.95 17.57
C GLU A 291 -26.91 -9.86 18.35
N VAL A 292 -25.98 -9.05 17.89
CA VAL A 292 -24.68 -8.81 18.57
C VAL A 292 -24.92 -8.17 19.94
N VAL A 293 -25.75 -7.13 20.03
CA VAL A 293 -26.13 -6.49 21.31
C VAL A 293 -26.81 -7.50 22.25
N GLY A 294 -27.71 -8.34 21.73
CA GLY A 294 -28.34 -9.41 22.50
C GLY A 294 -27.33 -10.40 23.07
N ALA A 295 -26.34 -10.84 22.26
CA ALA A 295 -25.28 -11.74 22.70
C ALA A 295 -24.36 -11.11 23.75
N VAL A 296 -23.99 -9.85 23.58
CA VAL A 296 -23.21 -9.08 24.58
C VAL A 296 -23.99 -8.98 25.88
N SER A 297 -25.27 -8.62 25.83
CA SER A 297 -26.13 -8.50 27.01
C SER A 297 -26.28 -9.84 27.75
N LYS A 298 -26.48 -10.94 27.02
CA LYS A 298 -26.55 -12.29 27.60
C LYS A 298 -25.26 -12.64 28.34
N LEU A 299 -24.11 -12.51 27.65
CA LEU A 299 -22.81 -12.82 28.24
C LEU A 299 -22.53 -11.93 29.48
N THR A 300 -22.85 -10.64 29.40
CA THR A 300 -22.64 -9.71 30.50
C THR A 300 -23.51 -10.09 31.72
N ASN A 301 -24.74 -10.55 31.52
CA ASN A 301 -25.61 -11.02 32.62
C ASN A 301 -25.07 -12.30 33.25
N GLU A 302 -24.57 -13.25 32.47
CA GLU A 302 -23.92 -14.47 32.97
C GLU A 302 -22.68 -14.16 33.81
N LEU A 303 -21.82 -13.26 33.30
CA LEU A 303 -20.62 -12.80 34.02
C LEU A 303 -21.00 -12.06 35.32
N ARG A 304 -22.02 -11.20 35.27
CA ARG A 304 -22.54 -10.49 36.43
C ARG A 304 -23.02 -11.44 37.53
N GLY A 305 -23.71 -12.53 37.16
CA GLY A 305 -24.20 -13.55 38.08
C GLY A 305 -23.08 -14.34 38.79
N SER A 306 -21.92 -14.47 38.14
CA SER A 306 -20.75 -15.18 38.67
C SER A 306 -19.69 -14.26 39.33
N SER A 307 -19.89 -12.94 39.28
CA SER A 307 -18.93 -11.95 39.77
C SER A 307 -19.35 -11.38 41.13
N ARG A 308 -18.36 -11.02 41.94
CA ARG A 308 -18.63 -10.19 43.13
C ARG A 308 -18.68 -8.72 42.73
N ILE A 309 -19.85 -8.13 42.76
CA ILE A 309 -20.06 -6.71 42.42
C ILE A 309 -20.62 -6.01 43.66
N SER A 310 -19.94 -4.95 44.12
CA SER A 310 -20.42 -4.05 45.16
C SER A 310 -20.62 -2.68 44.55
N VAL A 311 -21.79 -2.11 44.71
CA VAL A 311 -22.12 -0.76 44.25
C VAL A 311 -22.42 0.09 45.45
N SER A 312 -21.85 1.29 45.52
CA SER A 312 -22.10 2.29 46.58
C SER A 312 -22.90 3.46 45.97
N PRO A 313 -24.25 3.35 45.95
CA PRO A 313 -25.10 4.35 45.28
C PRO A 313 -24.94 5.75 45.85
N GLU A 314 -24.57 5.84 47.11
CA GLU A 314 -24.33 7.10 47.84
C GLU A 314 -23.16 7.94 47.25
N ASN A 315 -22.26 7.29 46.52
CA ASN A 315 -21.12 7.95 45.88
C ASN A 315 -21.39 8.31 44.41
N ILE A 316 -22.59 7.95 43.88
CA ILE A 316 -23.00 8.26 42.50
C ILE A 316 -23.85 9.54 42.61
N LYS A 317 -23.24 10.69 42.26
CA LYS A 317 -23.90 12.00 42.26
C LYS A 317 -24.30 12.41 40.86
#